data_7d9f5c09fbe1747fbe0c579494580d95
#
_entry.id   7d9f5c09fbe1747fbe0c579494580d95
#
_cell.length_a   1.000
_cell.length_b   1.000
_cell.length_c   1.000
_cell.angle_alpha   90.00
_cell.angle_beta   90.00
_cell.angle_gamma   90.00
#
_symmetry.space_group_name_H-M   'P 1'
#
loop_
_entity.id
_entity.type
_entity.pdbx_description
1 polymer ?
#
loop_
_entity_poly.entity_id
_entity_poly.type
_entity_poly.pdbx_seq_one_letter_code
_entity_poly.pdbx_strand_id
1 'polypeptide(L)'
;MEPSELTPAEFEGAARNRYRPRLPWRRIGFVVLVAALIVGAYFWRQKVRADVLRERIYALHGEEVAPVLTALHETSADLRDKAMSAKTGAAQRLVEAEVPLSALHEEEVVYLKVRAPELRDEQTLAATIDAEEEDAIGACLGLELTPLSSLSDVPEVLTAKWLARSDDTNDMQRLSVREEQLRRAIERELPALRARVPADYFLLVVVQGKSRLDDPVDVFLWDLRKDALVLRSRTENRGRLITVRSQIGPKSEGAKAPGDPIAVADCSIAAHIKAQLDEPTMDLRASD
;
A
#
# COMPACT_ATOMS: atom_id res chain seq x y z
N MET A 1 94.15 7.85 54.20
CA MET A 1 92.83 8.37 53.92
C MET A 1 92.11 7.33 53.07
N GLU A 2 91.26 6.55 53.70
CA GLU A 2 90.49 5.54 53.03
C GLU A 2 89.22 6.18 52.39
N PRO A 3 88.85 5.85 51.19
CA PRO A 3 87.59 6.32 50.60
C PRO A 3 86.46 5.54 51.27
N SER A 4 85.53 6.25 51.92
CA SER A 4 84.28 5.73 52.45
C SER A 4 83.41 5.15 51.35
N GLU A 5 83.31 3.84 51.25
CA GLU A 5 82.39 3.12 50.36
C GLU A 5 80.95 3.41 50.83
N LEU A 6 80.22 4.16 50.03
CA LEU A 6 78.79 4.34 50.17
C LEU A 6 78.06 3.00 49.97
N THR A 7 77.24 2.60 50.97
CA THR A 7 76.53 1.32 50.93
C THR A 7 75.39 1.41 49.81
N PRO A 8 75.11 0.25 49.18
CA PRO A 8 74.09 0.16 48.08
C PRO A 8 72.71 0.66 48.51
N ALA A 9 72.36 0.64 49.79
CA ALA A 9 71.06 1.17 50.27
C ALA A 9 70.95 2.71 50.22
N GLU A 10 72.08 3.45 50.33
CA GLU A 10 72.07 4.91 50.20
C GLU A 10 71.95 5.37 48.74
N PHE A 11 72.40 4.53 47.80
CA PHE A 11 72.24 4.78 46.38
C PHE A 11 70.80 4.59 45.89
N GLU A 12 70.08 3.58 46.42
CA GLU A 12 68.64 3.34 46.07
C GLU A 12 67.75 4.42 46.65
N GLY A 13 68.02 4.91 47.84
CA GLY A 13 67.25 6.03 48.45
C GLY A 13 67.35 7.36 47.70
N ALA A 14 68.57 7.64 47.17
CA ALA A 14 68.82 8.87 46.41
C ALA A 14 68.22 8.83 44.96
N ALA A 15 68.08 7.65 44.38
CA ALA A 15 67.47 7.47 43.03
C ALA A 15 65.95 7.60 43.03
N ARG A 16 65.29 7.12 44.12
CA ARG A 16 63.83 7.16 44.24
C ARG A 16 63.23 8.56 44.40
N ASN A 17 64.03 9.53 44.84
CA ASN A 17 63.49 10.86 45.17
C ASN A 17 63.68 11.93 44.08
N ARG A 18 64.30 11.61 42.94
CA ARG A 18 64.66 12.62 41.93
C ARG A 18 63.74 12.79 40.75
N TYR A 19 62.73 11.94 40.53
CA TYR A 19 61.83 12.14 39.41
C TYR A 19 60.39 11.82 39.79
N ARG A 20 59.77 12.71 40.61
CA ARG A 20 58.33 12.93 40.51
C ARG A 20 58.11 14.07 39.49
N PRO A 21 57.80 13.79 38.24
CA PRO A 21 57.43 14.84 37.31
C PRO A 21 56.21 15.53 37.89
N ARG A 22 56.36 16.76 38.31
CA ARG A 22 55.21 17.62 38.67
C ARG A 22 54.43 17.78 37.35
N LEU A 23 53.54 16.84 37.07
CA LEU A 23 52.63 16.95 35.95
C LEU A 23 51.92 18.32 36.05
N PRO A 24 52.02 19.18 35.03
CA PRO A 24 51.40 20.49 35.06
C PRO A 24 49.89 20.33 34.89
N TRP A 25 49.23 19.91 35.99
CA TRP A 25 47.78 19.63 36.03
C TRP A 25 46.93 20.73 35.40
N ARG A 26 47.34 22.01 35.52
CA ARG A 26 46.66 23.13 34.87
C ARG A 26 46.74 23.06 33.33
N ARG A 27 47.88 22.64 32.77
CA ARG A 27 48.02 22.49 31.29
C ARG A 27 47.27 21.29 30.79
N ILE A 28 47.28 20.18 31.51
CA ILE A 28 46.50 18.98 31.19
C ILE A 28 45.02 19.28 31.26
N GLY A 29 44.55 19.95 32.33
CA GLY A 29 43.14 20.34 32.47
C GLY A 29 42.66 21.27 31.32
N PHE A 30 43.52 22.19 30.87
CA PHE A 30 43.20 23.05 29.71
C PHE A 30 43.10 22.26 28.41
N VAL A 31 44.03 21.33 28.15
CA VAL A 31 44.00 20.50 26.95
C VAL A 31 42.76 19.60 26.93
N VAL A 32 42.40 18.99 28.06
CA VAL A 32 41.18 18.15 28.22
C VAL A 32 39.93 19.00 27.99
N LEU A 33 39.87 20.22 28.52
CA LEU A 33 38.74 21.15 28.32
C LEU A 33 38.58 21.49 26.84
N VAL A 34 39.66 21.86 26.14
CA VAL A 34 39.65 22.21 24.72
C VAL A 34 39.23 20.98 23.88
N ALA A 35 39.77 19.81 24.18
CA ALA A 35 39.39 18.58 23.52
C ALA A 35 37.88 18.28 23.71
N ALA A 36 37.36 18.42 24.93
CA ALA A 36 35.95 18.25 25.23
C ALA A 36 35.05 19.23 24.47
N LEU A 37 35.46 20.51 24.35
CA LEU A 37 34.76 21.50 23.55
C LEU A 37 34.75 21.17 22.05
N ILE A 38 35.85 20.71 21.49
CA ILE A 38 35.96 20.31 20.09
C ILE A 38 35.05 19.10 19.82
N VAL A 39 35.10 18.10 20.68
CA VAL A 39 34.26 16.91 20.59
C VAL A 39 32.77 17.28 20.75
N GLY A 40 32.45 18.14 21.72
CA GLY A 40 31.07 18.60 21.91
C GLY A 40 30.55 19.39 20.69
N ALA A 41 31.37 20.32 20.14
CA ALA A 41 31.01 21.03 18.92
C ALA A 41 30.85 20.14 17.70
N TYR A 42 31.68 19.10 17.58
CA TYR A 42 31.55 18.09 16.53
C TYR A 42 30.23 17.33 16.61
N PHE A 43 29.89 16.80 17.79
CA PHE A 43 28.61 16.10 18.01
C PHE A 43 27.42 17.01 17.81
N TRP A 44 27.47 18.24 18.30
CA TRP A 44 26.40 19.20 18.08
C TRP A 44 26.20 19.50 16.60
N ARG A 45 27.27 19.73 15.85
CA ARG A 45 27.21 19.96 14.40
C ARG A 45 26.64 18.73 13.65
N GLN A 46 27.00 17.52 14.07
CA GLN A 46 26.42 16.29 13.52
C GLN A 46 24.92 16.21 13.79
N LYS A 47 24.50 16.50 15.03
CA LYS A 47 23.10 16.51 15.40
C LYS A 47 22.30 17.51 14.56
N VAL A 48 22.75 18.75 14.45
CA VAL A 48 22.07 19.79 13.64
C VAL A 48 21.92 19.36 12.18
N ARG A 49 22.96 18.73 11.59
CA ARG A 49 22.87 18.22 10.23
C ARG A 49 21.91 17.05 10.10
N ALA A 50 21.87 16.16 11.07
CA ALA A 50 20.92 15.05 11.11
C ALA A 50 19.48 15.58 11.22
N ASP A 51 19.24 16.61 12.04
CA ASP A 51 17.93 17.24 12.17
C ASP A 51 17.46 17.89 10.85
N VAL A 52 18.36 18.58 10.13
CA VAL A 52 18.05 19.16 8.80
C VAL A 52 17.71 18.07 7.77
N LEU A 53 18.44 16.95 7.78
CA LEU A 53 18.12 15.85 6.86
C LEU A 53 16.78 15.20 7.21
N ARG A 54 16.50 15.04 8.49
CA ARG A 54 15.23 14.49 8.96
C ARG A 54 14.08 15.40 8.54
N GLU A 55 14.21 16.71 8.74
CA GLU A 55 13.23 17.69 8.29
C GLU A 55 12.96 17.63 6.79
N ARG A 56 14.01 17.45 5.96
CA ARG A 56 13.84 17.25 4.52
C ARG A 56 13.08 15.98 4.16
N ILE A 57 13.37 14.86 4.83
CA ILE A 57 12.65 13.61 4.63
C ILE A 57 11.17 13.79 4.95
N TYR A 58 10.86 14.45 6.08
CA TYR A 58 9.48 14.73 6.48
C TYR A 58 8.77 15.69 5.53
N ALA A 59 9.45 16.75 5.08
CA ALA A 59 8.91 17.70 4.12
C ALA A 59 8.60 17.02 2.79
N LEU A 60 9.54 16.24 2.25
CA LEU A 60 9.38 15.51 0.99
C LEU A 60 8.21 14.51 1.06
N HIS A 61 8.10 13.77 2.17
CA HIS A 61 6.99 12.85 2.38
C HIS A 61 5.66 13.62 2.52
N GLY A 62 5.64 14.70 3.30
CA GLY A 62 4.43 15.50 3.53
C GLY A 62 3.90 16.19 2.27
N GLU A 63 4.80 16.68 1.41
CA GLU A 63 4.43 17.40 0.20
C GLU A 63 4.02 16.47 -0.95
N GLU A 64 4.75 15.35 -1.14
CA GLU A 64 4.55 14.48 -2.31
C GLU A 64 3.72 13.24 -2.00
N VAL A 65 3.98 12.58 -0.88
CA VAL A 65 3.44 11.24 -0.59
C VAL A 65 2.12 11.33 0.18
N ALA A 66 2.07 12.13 1.25
CA ALA A 66 0.91 12.17 2.14
C ALA A 66 -0.39 12.51 1.42
N PRO A 67 -0.46 13.46 0.46
CA PRO A 67 -1.70 13.74 -0.27
C PRO A 67 -2.22 12.55 -1.06
N VAL A 68 -1.30 11.79 -1.70
CA VAL A 68 -1.66 10.60 -2.49
C VAL A 68 -2.18 9.49 -1.59
N LEU A 69 -1.51 9.22 -0.46
CA LEU A 69 -1.95 8.21 0.50
C LEU A 69 -3.31 8.58 1.14
N THR A 70 -3.53 9.86 1.43
CA THR A 70 -4.81 10.34 1.94
C THR A 70 -5.93 10.11 0.92
N ALA A 71 -5.70 10.48 -0.33
CA ALA A 71 -6.67 10.26 -1.40
C ALA A 71 -6.98 8.77 -1.64
N LEU A 72 -5.96 7.90 -1.64
CA LEU A 72 -6.15 6.44 -1.73
C LEU A 72 -6.96 5.89 -0.56
N HIS A 73 -6.69 6.37 0.65
CA HIS A 73 -7.43 5.96 1.84
C HIS A 73 -8.89 6.40 1.79
N GLU A 74 -9.15 7.65 1.40
CA GLU A 74 -10.51 8.20 1.23
C GLU A 74 -11.28 7.44 0.15
N THR A 75 -10.66 7.19 -1.01
CA THR A 75 -11.27 6.36 -2.08
C THR A 75 -11.58 4.95 -1.58
N SER A 76 -10.63 4.29 -0.92
CA SER A 76 -10.85 2.95 -0.38
C SER A 76 -11.96 2.91 0.66
N ALA A 77 -12.09 3.94 1.52
CA ALA A 77 -13.15 4.04 2.51
C ALA A 77 -14.52 4.22 1.84
N ASP A 78 -14.64 5.13 0.87
CA ASP A 78 -15.87 5.35 0.11
C ASP A 78 -16.35 4.08 -0.60
N LEU A 79 -15.42 3.33 -1.22
CA LEU A 79 -15.76 2.08 -1.90
C LEU A 79 -16.20 0.98 -0.93
N ARG A 80 -15.62 0.91 0.28
CA ARG A 80 -16.08 0.01 1.34
C ARG A 80 -17.48 0.37 1.81
N ASP A 81 -17.77 1.66 2.00
CA ASP A 81 -19.10 2.15 2.40
C ASP A 81 -20.13 1.82 1.32
N LYS A 82 -19.81 2.01 0.04
CA LYS A 82 -20.66 1.59 -1.08
C LYS A 82 -20.91 0.08 -1.07
N ALA A 83 -19.87 -0.73 -0.83
CA ALA A 83 -20.01 -2.18 -0.75
C ALA A 83 -20.93 -2.60 0.42
N MET A 84 -20.75 -2.02 1.61
CA MET A 84 -21.58 -2.30 2.79
C MET A 84 -23.01 -1.80 2.63
N SER A 85 -23.23 -0.70 1.91
CA SER A 85 -24.58 -0.17 1.62
C SER A 85 -25.32 -0.95 0.54
N ALA A 86 -24.62 -1.83 -0.19
CA ALA A 86 -25.22 -2.62 -1.26
C ALA A 86 -26.36 -3.50 -0.75
N LYS A 87 -27.58 -3.23 -1.19
CA LYS A 87 -28.77 -4.02 -0.80
C LYS A 87 -28.78 -5.35 -1.54
N THR A 88 -28.14 -6.35 -0.95
CA THR A 88 -28.10 -7.71 -1.48
C THR A 88 -29.47 -8.40 -1.39
N GLY A 89 -29.74 -9.33 -2.31
CA GLY A 89 -30.93 -10.18 -2.26
C GLY A 89 -32.22 -9.63 -2.89
N ALA A 90 -32.26 -8.36 -3.34
CA ALA A 90 -33.42 -7.83 -4.03
C ALA A 90 -33.37 -8.17 -5.52
N ALA A 91 -34.40 -8.85 -6.00
CA ALA A 91 -34.47 -9.43 -7.35
C ALA A 91 -34.71 -8.45 -8.50
N GLN A 92 -34.61 -7.14 -8.28
CA GLN A 92 -34.90 -6.18 -9.33
C GLN A 92 -33.65 -5.81 -10.12
N ARG A 93 -33.71 -6.00 -11.43
CA ARG A 93 -32.79 -5.38 -12.37
C ARG A 93 -33.06 -3.87 -12.33
N LEU A 94 -32.05 -3.11 -11.95
CA LEU A 94 -32.07 -1.67 -12.04
C LEU A 94 -30.94 -1.29 -13.02
N VAL A 95 -31.30 -0.66 -14.11
CA VAL A 95 -30.34 -0.02 -15.04
C VAL A 95 -30.73 1.44 -15.07
N GLU A 96 -30.02 2.27 -14.32
CA GLU A 96 -30.33 3.71 -14.23
C GLU A 96 -29.66 4.53 -15.33
N ALA A 97 -28.57 4.01 -15.91
CA ALA A 97 -27.87 4.67 -17.00
C ALA A 97 -27.30 3.64 -17.98
N GLU A 98 -27.32 4.00 -19.27
CA GLU A 98 -26.64 3.22 -20.30
C GLU A 98 -25.15 3.49 -20.21
N VAL A 99 -24.41 2.55 -19.62
CA VAL A 99 -22.95 2.52 -19.65
C VAL A 99 -22.55 1.37 -20.58
N PRO A 100 -22.11 1.65 -21.80
CA PRO A 100 -21.68 0.58 -22.68
C PRO A 100 -20.39 -0.06 -22.16
N LEU A 101 -20.21 -1.35 -22.38
CA LEU A 101 -18.99 -2.07 -21.96
C LEU A 101 -17.72 -1.40 -22.52
N SER A 102 -17.81 -0.80 -23.72
CA SER A 102 -16.69 -0.06 -24.32
C SER A 102 -16.20 1.11 -23.46
N ALA A 103 -17.07 1.77 -22.71
CA ALA A 103 -16.67 2.85 -21.81
C ALA A 103 -15.82 2.33 -20.64
N LEU A 104 -16.08 1.11 -20.18
CA LEU A 104 -15.28 0.47 -19.12
C LEU A 104 -13.88 0.05 -19.58
N HIS A 105 -13.62 -0.06 -20.89
CA HIS A 105 -12.30 -0.37 -21.43
C HIS A 105 -11.32 0.80 -21.41
N GLU A 106 -11.84 2.02 -21.37
CA GLU A 106 -11.04 3.24 -21.43
C GLU A 106 -10.84 3.90 -20.05
N GLU A 107 -11.54 3.39 -19.05
CA GLU A 107 -11.67 4.01 -17.73
C GLU A 107 -11.13 3.06 -16.63
N GLU A 108 -10.72 3.63 -15.49
CA GLU A 108 -10.24 2.85 -14.34
C GLU A 108 -11.40 2.20 -13.59
N VAL A 109 -11.47 0.88 -13.58
CA VAL A 109 -12.51 0.10 -12.90
C VAL A 109 -11.93 -0.58 -11.67
N VAL A 110 -12.31 -0.10 -10.49
CA VAL A 110 -12.00 -0.80 -9.23
C VAL A 110 -12.99 -1.94 -9.03
N TYR A 111 -12.48 -3.06 -8.56
CA TYR A 111 -13.21 -4.30 -8.46
C TYR A 111 -13.13 -4.92 -7.07
N LEU A 112 -14.25 -5.51 -6.63
CA LEU A 112 -14.33 -6.29 -5.40
C LEU A 112 -15.29 -7.45 -5.57
N LYS A 113 -14.84 -8.66 -5.18
CA LYS A 113 -15.67 -9.85 -5.08
C LYS A 113 -15.71 -10.36 -3.67
N VAL A 114 -16.91 -10.41 -3.11
CA VAL A 114 -17.14 -10.80 -1.72
C VAL A 114 -18.32 -11.75 -1.60
N ARG A 115 -18.48 -12.37 -0.42
CA ARG A 115 -19.68 -13.11 -0.06
C ARG A 115 -20.61 -12.23 0.77
N ALA A 116 -21.92 -12.40 0.62
CA ALA A 116 -22.90 -11.61 1.36
C ALA A 116 -22.69 -11.57 2.89
N PRO A 117 -22.26 -12.65 3.58
CA PRO A 117 -21.94 -12.57 5.01
C PRO A 117 -20.76 -11.64 5.34
N GLU A 118 -19.84 -11.44 4.41
CA GLU A 118 -18.62 -10.63 4.58
C GLU A 118 -18.91 -9.12 4.55
N LEU A 119 -20.07 -8.72 4.00
CA LEU A 119 -20.57 -7.34 4.00
C LEU A 119 -21.27 -6.92 5.29
N ARG A 120 -21.33 -7.77 6.31
CA ARG A 120 -22.09 -7.48 7.53
C ARG A 120 -21.40 -6.53 8.49
N ASP A 121 -20.10 -6.57 8.50
CA ASP A 121 -19.28 -5.71 9.35
C ASP A 121 -17.98 -5.31 8.63
N GLU A 122 -17.47 -4.13 8.98
CA GLU A 122 -16.30 -3.52 8.36
C GLU A 122 -15.03 -4.35 8.60
N GLN A 123 -14.88 -4.97 9.76
CA GLN A 123 -13.69 -5.75 10.10
C GLN A 123 -13.61 -7.02 9.24
N THR A 124 -14.73 -7.71 9.06
CA THR A 124 -14.81 -8.90 8.19
C THR A 124 -14.54 -8.51 6.74
N LEU A 125 -15.14 -7.40 6.27
CA LEU A 125 -14.92 -6.90 4.93
C LEU A 125 -13.44 -6.55 4.69
N ALA A 126 -12.81 -5.85 5.63
CA ALA A 126 -11.38 -5.50 5.52
C ALA A 126 -10.50 -6.75 5.43
N ALA A 127 -10.75 -7.75 6.28
CA ALA A 127 -10.02 -9.02 6.24
C ALA A 127 -10.20 -9.77 4.92
N THR A 128 -11.39 -9.70 4.31
CA THR A 128 -11.68 -10.30 3.01
C THR A 128 -10.95 -9.58 1.88
N ILE A 129 -10.92 -8.25 1.90
CA ILE A 129 -10.18 -7.43 0.92
C ILE A 129 -8.68 -7.77 0.97
N ASP A 130 -8.11 -7.89 2.18
CA ASP A 130 -6.69 -8.24 2.34
C ASP A 130 -6.36 -9.67 1.89
N ALA A 131 -7.35 -10.56 1.87
CA ALA A 131 -7.23 -11.96 1.45
C ALA A 131 -7.75 -12.21 0.02
N GLU A 132 -8.01 -11.14 -0.76
CA GLU A 132 -8.61 -11.22 -2.09
C GLU A 132 -7.81 -12.16 -3.01
N GLU A 133 -8.48 -13.18 -3.51
CA GLU A 133 -7.91 -14.14 -4.46
C GLU A 133 -8.10 -13.63 -5.90
N GLU A 134 -7.09 -13.84 -6.72
CA GLU A 134 -7.19 -13.61 -8.17
C GLU A 134 -8.37 -14.43 -8.75
N ASP A 135 -9.21 -13.77 -9.55
CA ASP A 135 -10.31 -14.40 -10.28
C ASP A 135 -10.21 -14.15 -11.79
N ALA A 136 -11.13 -14.74 -12.55
CA ALA A 136 -11.12 -14.67 -13.99
C ALA A 136 -12.11 -13.65 -14.57
N ILE A 137 -12.85 -12.89 -13.73
CA ILE A 137 -13.93 -12.00 -14.19
C ILE A 137 -13.39 -10.92 -15.13
N GLY A 138 -12.31 -10.22 -14.76
CA GLY A 138 -11.68 -9.20 -15.58
C GLY A 138 -11.25 -9.77 -16.95
N ALA A 139 -10.53 -10.89 -16.93
CA ALA A 139 -10.08 -11.55 -18.16
C ALA A 139 -11.26 -11.97 -19.07
N CYS A 140 -12.38 -12.45 -18.48
CA CYS A 140 -13.57 -12.85 -19.23
C CYS A 140 -14.38 -11.65 -19.75
N LEU A 141 -14.35 -10.51 -19.07
CA LEU A 141 -14.91 -9.24 -19.56
C LEU A 141 -14.03 -8.61 -20.64
N GLY A 142 -12.75 -8.93 -20.66
CA GLY A 142 -11.73 -8.26 -21.46
C GLY A 142 -11.32 -6.92 -20.85
N LEU A 143 -11.54 -6.72 -19.55
CA LEU A 143 -11.22 -5.51 -18.79
C LEU A 143 -9.98 -5.72 -17.92
N GLU A 144 -9.18 -4.67 -17.76
CA GLU A 144 -8.17 -4.60 -16.72
C GLU A 144 -8.84 -4.07 -15.45
N LEU A 145 -9.16 -4.98 -14.52
CA LEU A 145 -9.81 -4.62 -13.27
C LEU A 145 -8.75 -4.41 -12.18
N THR A 146 -8.84 -3.30 -11.48
CA THR A 146 -7.97 -2.98 -10.34
C THR A 146 -8.59 -3.53 -9.05
N PRO A 147 -8.02 -4.55 -8.40
CA PRO A 147 -8.53 -5.07 -7.14
C PRO A 147 -8.59 -3.99 -6.06
N LEU A 148 -9.65 -3.98 -5.24
CA LEU A 148 -9.77 -3.00 -4.14
C LEU A 148 -8.61 -3.12 -3.14
N SER A 149 -8.08 -4.33 -2.92
CA SER A 149 -6.88 -4.60 -2.11
C SER A 149 -5.67 -3.80 -2.55
N SER A 150 -5.52 -3.57 -3.87
CA SER A 150 -4.39 -2.84 -4.44
C SER A 150 -4.34 -1.35 -4.04
N LEU A 151 -5.47 -0.76 -3.59
CA LEU A 151 -5.49 0.62 -3.08
C LEU A 151 -4.79 0.73 -1.71
N SER A 152 -4.72 -0.37 -0.97
CA SER A 152 -3.99 -0.45 0.31
C SER A 152 -2.56 -0.98 0.15
N ASP A 153 -2.19 -1.49 -1.03
CA ASP A 153 -0.84 -1.99 -1.29
C ASP A 153 0.13 -0.83 -1.56
N VAL A 154 0.62 -0.27 -0.45
CA VAL A 154 1.56 0.86 -0.45
C VAL A 154 2.97 0.35 -0.15
N PRO A 155 3.98 0.67 -0.98
CA PRO A 155 5.37 0.34 -0.72
C PRO A 155 5.82 0.82 0.67
N GLU A 156 6.51 -0.05 1.43
CA GLU A 156 6.90 0.23 2.82
C GLU A 156 7.60 1.59 2.97
N VAL A 157 8.43 1.97 1.98
CA VAL A 157 9.21 3.22 1.98
C VAL A 157 8.32 4.47 1.99
N LEU A 158 7.10 4.38 1.49
CA LEU A 158 6.14 5.50 1.45
C LEU A 158 5.25 5.55 2.71
N THR A 159 5.35 4.57 3.61
CA THR A 159 4.48 4.49 4.80
C THR A 159 4.95 5.39 5.94
N ALA A 160 4.01 5.88 6.75
CA ALA A 160 4.31 6.61 7.98
C ALA A 160 5.18 5.81 8.96
N LYS A 161 5.03 4.48 8.99
CA LYS A 161 5.85 3.58 9.82
C LYS A 161 7.32 3.59 9.40
N TRP A 162 7.60 3.62 8.11
CA TRP A 162 8.97 3.74 7.61
C TRP A 162 9.55 5.12 7.91
N LEU A 163 8.74 6.18 7.75
CA LEU A 163 9.11 7.55 8.05
C LEU A 163 9.53 7.71 9.52
N ALA A 164 8.75 7.18 10.47
CA ALA A 164 9.02 7.23 11.90
C ALA A 164 10.38 6.61 12.28
N ARG A 165 10.86 5.60 11.54
CA ARG A 165 12.20 5.03 11.77
C ARG A 165 13.34 6.00 11.47
N SER A 166 13.07 7.16 10.86
CA SER A 166 14.07 8.21 10.65
C SER A 166 14.37 8.96 11.95
N ASP A 167 13.49 8.89 12.95
CA ASP A 167 13.71 9.49 14.26
C ASP A 167 14.66 8.67 15.14
N ASP A 168 14.77 7.37 14.87
CA ASP A 168 15.58 6.45 15.68
C ASP A 168 17.10 6.57 15.43
N THR A 169 17.53 7.37 14.46
CA THR A 169 18.94 7.47 14.10
C THR A 169 19.44 8.91 13.99
N ASN A 170 20.62 9.17 14.55
CA ASN A 170 21.38 10.39 14.34
C ASN A 170 22.55 10.18 13.36
N ASP A 171 22.63 9.02 12.73
CA ASP A 171 23.65 8.69 11.76
C ASP A 171 23.33 9.36 10.42
N MET A 172 24.18 10.33 10.04
CA MET A 172 24.07 11.10 8.81
C MET A 172 24.06 10.22 7.55
N GLN A 173 24.87 9.17 7.53
CA GLN A 173 24.96 8.29 6.38
C GLN A 173 23.64 7.50 6.21
N ARG A 174 23.08 7.00 7.29
CA ARG A 174 21.78 6.31 7.27
C ARG A 174 20.66 7.23 6.84
N LEU A 175 20.61 8.47 7.35
CA LEU A 175 19.60 9.46 6.96
C LEU A 175 19.73 9.85 5.47
N SER A 176 20.95 10.03 4.96
CA SER A 176 21.17 10.31 3.53
C SER A 176 20.72 9.15 2.64
N VAL A 177 20.98 7.91 3.05
CA VAL A 177 20.49 6.72 2.32
C VAL A 177 18.96 6.66 2.33
N ARG A 178 18.31 7.02 3.44
CA ARG A 178 16.84 7.06 3.53
C ARG A 178 16.25 8.17 2.66
N GLU A 179 16.82 9.38 2.68
CA GLU A 179 16.38 10.45 1.79
C GLU A 179 16.40 9.98 0.33
N GLU A 180 17.47 9.33 -0.08
CA GLU A 180 17.63 8.81 -1.44
C GLU A 180 16.64 7.66 -1.75
N GLN A 181 16.37 6.76 -0.79
CA GLN A 181 15.37 5.70 -0.94
C GLN A 181 13.97 6.28 -1.13
N LEU A 182 13.59 7.28 -0.30
CA LEU A 182 12.30 7.95 -0.42
C LEU A 182 12.18 8.65 -1.78
N ARG A 183 13.20 9.36 -2.22
CA ARG A 183 13.21 10.07 -3.49
C ARG A 183 13.01 9.11 -4.67
N ARG A 184 13.71 7.97 -4.66
CA ARG A 184 13.54 6.92 -5.69
C ARG A 184 12.16 6.28 -5.66
N ALA A 185 11.58 6.07 -4.47
CA ALA A 185 10.23 5.55 -4.35
C ALA A 185 9.20 6.55 -4.87
N ILE A 186 9.38 7.85 -4.60
CA ILE A 186 8.53 8.91 -5.16
C ILE A 186 8.61 8.91 -6.70
N GLU A 187 9.79 8.77 -7.28
CA GLU A 187 9.96 8.78 -8.73
C GLU A 187 9.39 7.53 -9.41
N ARG A 188 9.46 6.37 -8.78
CA ARG A 188 9.12 5.08 -9.41
C ARG A 188 7.74 4.56 -9.04
N GLU A 189 7.38 4.64 -7.75
CA GLU A 189 6.18 3.99 -7.21
C GLU A 189 4.99 4.96 -7.12
N LEU A 190 5.25 6.23 -6.77
CA LEU A 190 4.19 7.20 -6.53
C LEU A 190 3.34 7.51 -7.78
N PRO A 191 3.87 7.56 -9.02
CA PRO A 191 3.05 7.74 -10.22
C PRO A 191 2.01 6.62 -10.41
N ALA A 192 2.40 5.37 -10.16
CA ALA A 192 1.50 4.23 -10.22
C ALA A 192 0.40 4.30 -9.15
N LEU A 193 0.74 4.76 -7.94
CA LEU A 193 -0.26 4.99 -6.88
C LEU A 193 -1.20 6.14 -7.22
N ARG A 194 -0.69 7.24 -7.79
CA ARG A 194 -1.52 8.35 -8.26
C ARG A 194 -2.51 7.94 -9.34
N ALA A 195 -2.11 7.04 -10.23
CA ALA A 195 -2.98 6.54 -11.29
C ALA A 195 -4.17 5.72 -10.76
N ARG A 196 -4.06 5.13 -9.57
CA ARG A 196 -5.14 4.37 -8.93
C ARG A 196 -6.17 5.26 -8.18
N VAL A 197 -5.84 6.53 -7.90
CA VAL A 197 -6.74 7.44 -7.16
C VAL A 197 -8.01 7.76 -7.93
N PRO A 198 -7.98 8.15 -9.23
CA PRO A 198 -9.18 8.45 -9.99
C PRO A 198 -9.81 7.16 -10.49
N ALA A 199 -10.44 6.39 -9.59
CA ALA A 199 -11.33 5.32 -10.01
C ALA A 199 -12.59 5.94 -10.65
N ASP A 200 -12.93 5.49 -11.85
CA ASP A 200 -14.11 5.99 -12.57
C ASP A 200 -15.34 5.14 -12.29
N TYR A 201 -15.12 3.84 -12.15
CA TYR A 201 -16.17 2.87 -11.86
C TYR A 201 -15.80 1.93 -10.71
N PHE A 202 -16.81 1.48 -9.98
CA PHE A 202 -16.68 0.44 -8.99
C PHE A 202 -17.59 -0.73 -9.31
N LEU A 203 -17.00 -1.88 -9.61
CA LEU A 203 -17.68 -3.15 -9.87
C LEU A 203 -17.63 -4.02 -8.61
N LEU A 204 -18.79 -4.24 -7.99
CA LEU A 204 -18.94 -5.12 -6.83
C LEU A 204 -19.70 -6.38 -7.25
N VAL A 205 -19.13 -7.55 -6.95
CA VAL A 205 -19.71 -8.87 -7.18
C VAL A 205 -19.95 -9.55 -5.84
N VAL A 206 -21.20 -9.82 -5.49
CA VAL A 206 -21.58 -10.40 -4.21
C VAL A 206 -22.17 -11.77 -4.39
N VAL A 207 -21.44 -12.81 -3.94
CA VAL A 207 -21.92 -14.19 -3.91
C VAL A 207 -22.83 -14.39 -2.72
N GLN A 208 -24.08 -14.82 -2.93
CA GLN A 208 -25.12 -14.88 -1.89
C GLN A 208 -24.94 -16.02 -0.89
N GLY A 209 -24.17 -17.04 -1.21
CA GLY A 209 -24.00 -18.22 -0.39
C GLY A 209 -22.56 -18.68 -0.21
N LYS A 210 -22.38 -19.96 0.06
CA LYS A 210 -21.07 -20.56 0.34
C LYS A 210 -20.40 -21.11 -0.91
N SER A 211 -21.23 -21.51 -1.91
CA SER A 211 -20.74 -22.09 -3.16
C SER A 211 -20.55 -21.00 -4.21
N ARG A 212 -19.32 -20.82 -4.66
CA ARG A 212 -19.02 -19.91 -5.78
C ARG A 212 -19.60 -20.38 -7.12
N LEU A 213 -20.02 -21.65 -7.19
CA LEU A 213 -20.45 -22.29 -8.44
C LEU A 213 -21.97 -22.25 -8.63
N ASP A 214 -22.73 -22.39 -7.54
CA ASP A 214 -24.19 -22.65 -7.62
C ASP A 214 -25.04 -21.53 -7.01
N ASP A 215 -24.42 -20.70 -6.16
CA ASP A 215 -25.18 -19.67 -5.46
C ASP A 215 -25.44 -18.45 -6.35
N PRO A 216 -26.59 -17.77 -6.17
CA PRO A 216 -26.89 -16.52 -6.86
C PRO A 216 -25.82 -15.47 -6.60
N VAL A 217 -25.58 -14.65 -7.61
CA VAL A 217 -24.61 -13.55 -7.54
C VAL A 217 -25.32 -12.23 -7.83
N ASP A 218 -25.17 -11.27 -6.94
CA ASP A 218 -25.59 -9.89 -7.17
C ASP A 218 -24.40 -9.09 -7.72
N VAL A 219 -24.65 -8.31 -8.77
CA VAL A 219 -23.67 -7.46 -9.40
C VAL A 219 -24.13 -6.01 -9.28
N PHE A 220 -23.21 -5.16 -8.88
CA PHE A 220 -23.41 -3.72 -8.77
C PHE A 220 -22.30 -3.00 -9.52
N LEU A 221 -22.65 -1.96 -10.27
CA LEU A 221 -21.70 -1.06 -10.92
C LEU A 221 -22.08 0.37 -10.58
N TRP A 222 -21.14 1.11 -10.00
CA TRP A 222 -21.27 2.53 -9.74
C TRP A 222 -20.44 3.34 -10.71
N ASP A 223 -20.99 4.47 -11.22
CA ASP A 223 -20.22 5.55 -11.81
C ASP A 223 -19.80 6.48 -10.66
N LEU A 224 -18.51 6.46 -10.32
CA LEU A 224 -17.98 7.18 -9.15
C LEU A 224 -17.91 8.69 -9.41
N ARG A 225 -17.80 9.12 -10.68
CA ARG A 225 -17.80 10.53 -11.04
C ARG A 225 -19.18 11.19 -10.83
N LYS A 226 -20.26 10.40 -10.96
CA LYS A 226 -21.63 10.84 -10.74
C LYS A 226 -22.18 10.43 -9.39
N ASP A 227 -21.41 9.67 -8.60
CA ASP A 227 -21.85 9.03 -7.37
C ASP A 227 -23.19 8.29 -7.54
N ALA A 228 -23.34 7.57 -8.64
CA ALA A 228 -24.58 6.92 -9.03
C ALA A 228 -24.41 5.41 -9.24
N LEU A 229 -25.38 4.63 -8.75
CA LEU A 229 -25.49 3.20 -9.05
C LEU A 229 -26.08 3.06 -10.48
N VAL A 230 -25.26 2.64 -11.44
CA VAL A 230 -25.66 2.52 -12.85
C VAL A 230 -26.19 1.14 -13.24
N LEU A 231 -25.71 0.09 -12.57
CA LEU A 231 -26.19 -1.27 -12.77
C LEU A 231 -26.38 -1.98 -11.45
N ARG A 232 -27.54 -2.62 -11.31
CA ARG A 232 -27.78 -3.65 -10.31
C ARG A 232 -28.44 -4.82 -10.99
N SER A 233 -27.84 -5.99 -10.91
CA SER A 233 -28.47 -7.18 -11.48
C SER A 233 -28.17 -8.42 -10.63
N ARG A 234 -29.01 -9.45 -10.78
CA ARG A 234 -28.84 -10.73 -10.13
C ARG A 234 -28.78 -11.83 -11.18
N THR A 235 -27.77 -12.69 -11.07
CA THR A 235 -27.69 -13.90 -11.88
C THR A 235 -27.82 -15.13 -10.98
N GLU A 236 -28.57 -16.11 -11.44
CA GLU A 236 -28.51 -17.46 -10.88
C GLU A 236 -27.28 -18.13 -11.52
N ASN A 237 -26.22 -18.30 -10.73
CA ASN A 237 -25.01 -18.95 -11.19
C ASN A 237 -25.28 -20.47 -11.33
N ARG A 238 -26.04 -20.84 -12.34
CA ARG A 238 -26.20 -22.24 -12.72
C ARG A 238 -25.02 -22.55 -13.60
N GLY A 239 -24.03 -23.28 -13.11
CA GLY A 239 -22.83 -23.74 -13.82
C GLY A 239 -23.08 -24.45 -15.15
N ARG A 240 -23.97 -23.90 -15.99
CA ARG A 240 -24.17 -24.34 -17.36
C ARG A 240 -22.98 -23.90 -18.17
N LEU A 241 -22.22 -24.86 -18.63
CA LEU A 241 -21.20 -24.73 -19.67
C LEU A 241 -21.72 -23.84 -20.82
N ILE A 242 -21.53 -22.54 -20.71
CA ILE A 242 -21.55 -21.70 -21.89
C ILE A 242 -20.19 -21.92 -22.53
N THR A 243 -20.17 -22.64 -23.66
CA THR A 243 -18.95 -22.80 -24.44
C THR A 243 -18.62 -21.45 -25.07
N VAL A 244 -17.96 -20.58 -24.30
CA VAL A 244 -17.41 -19.34 -24.81
C VAL A 244 -16.18 -19.70 -25.61
N ARG A 245 -16.26 -19.61 -26.94
CA ARG A 245 -15.07 -19.56 -27.79
C ARG A 245 -14.36 -18.25 -27.54
N SER A 246 -13.57 -18.18 -26.46
CA SER A 246 -12.68 -17.06 -26.25
C SER A 246 -11.58 -17.12 -27.30
N GLN A 247 -11.46 -16.10 -28.13
CA GLN A 247 -10.20 -15.82 -28.81
C GLN A 247 -9.23 -15.39 -27.70
N ILE A 248 -8.36 -16.32 -27.34
CA ILE A 248 -7.35 -16.09 -26.29
C ILE A 248 -6.36 -15.09 -26.86
N GLY A 249 -6.40 -13.86 -26.36
CA GLY A 249 -5.32 -12.89 -26.47
C GLY A 249 -4.03 -13.42 -25.82
N PRO A 250 -2.89 -12.70 -25.91
CA PRO A 250 -1.61 -13.16 -25.40
C PRO A 250 -1.75 -13.52 -23.91
N LYS A 251 -1.23 -14.71 -23.55
CA LYS A 251 -1.26 -15.27 -22.20
C LYS A 251 -0.73 -14.25 -21.20
N SER A 252 -1.58 -13.73 -20.32
CA SER A 252 -1.14 -13.18 -19.07
C SER A 252 -0.62 -14.33 -18.20
N GLU A 253 0.62 -14.25 -17.75
CA GLU A 253 1.18 -15.19 -16.77
C GLU A 253 0.32 -15.10 -15.50
N GLY A 254 -0.40 -16.15 -15.17
CA GLY A 254 -1.29 -16.22 -14.01
C GLY A 254 -2.73 -16.65 -14.29
N ALA A 255 -3.20 -16.65 -15.54
CA ALA A 255 -4.54 -17.11 -15.85
C ALA A 255 -4.71 -18.60 -15.52
N LYS A 256 -5.63 -18.91 -14.59
CA LYS A 256 -6.04 -20.29 -14.27
C LYS A 256 -6.39 -21.04 -15.55
N ALA A 257 -5.97 -22.29 -15.65
CA ALA A 257 -6.13 -23.11 -16.85
C ALA A 257 -7.60 -23.21 -17.29
N PRO A 258 -7.89 -23.19 -18.62
CA PRO A 258 -9.24 -23.45 -19.13
C PRO A 258 -9.71 -24.83 -18.64
N GLY A 259 -10.73 -24.84 -17.80
CA GLY A 259 -11.26 -26.08 -17.19
C GLY A 259 -11.31 -26.03 -15.65
N ASP A 260 -10.75 -25.00 -15.00
CA ASP A 260 -11.00 -24.76 -13.58
C ASP A 260 -12.47 -24.36 -13.38
N PRO A 261 -13.25 -25.10 -12.58
CA PRO A 261 -14.65 -24.80 -12.32
C PRO A 261 -14.90 -23.37 -11.82
N ILE A 262 -13.95 -22.81 -11.07
CA ILE A 262 -14.02 -21.43 -10.56
C ILE A 262 -13.90 -20.43 -11.72
N ALA A 263 -12.96 -20.63 -12.62
CA ALA A 263 -12.80 -19.77 -13.79
C ALA A 263 -14.03 -19.85 -14.72
N VAL A 264 -14.67 -21.01 -14.86
CA VAL A 264 -15.93 -21.17 -15.61
C VAL A 264 -17.07 -20.38 -14.97
N ALA A 265 -17.19 -20.42 -13.63
CA ALA A 265 -18.20 -19.65 -12.90
C ALA A 265 -17.96 -18.14 -13.07
N ASP A 266 -16.72 -17.69 -12.95
CA ASP A 266 -16.35 -16.28 -13.12
C ASP A 266 -16.64 -15.79 -14.54
N CYS A 267 -16.35 -16.59 -15.57
CA CYS A 267 -16.72 -16.25 -16.95
C CYS A 267 -18.24 -16.24 -17.18
N SER A 268 -19.00 -17.06 -16.46
CA SER A 268 -20.46 -16.99 -16.51
C SER A 268 -21.00 -15.70 -15.92
N ILE A 269 -20.44 -15.23 -14.80
CA ILE A 269 -20.75 -13.93 -14.20
C ILE A 269 -20.38 -12.80 -15.16
N ALA A 270 -19.18 -12.86 -15.75
CA ALA A 270 -18.73 -11.88 -16.73
C ALA A 270 -19.64 -11.81 -17.97
N ALA A 271 -20.07 -12.96 -18.50
CA ALA A 271 -21.01 -13.02 -19.62
C ALA A 271 -22.37 -12.39 -19.25
N HIS A 272 -22.83 -12.61 -18.01
CA HIS A 272 -24.04 -11.96 -17.52
C HIS A 272 -23.88 -10.43 -17.45
N ILE A 273 -22.79 -9.94 -16.89
CA ILE A 273 -22.48 -8.50 -16.82
C ILE A 273 -22.48 -7.90 -18.23
N LYS A 274 -21.78 -8.56 -19.17
CA LYS A 274 -21.71 -8.12 -20.56
C LYS A 274 -23.10 -8.02 -21.21
N ALA A 275 -23.93 -9.06 -21.04
CA ALA A 275 -25.29 -9.04 -21.57
C ALA A 275 -26.15 -7.90 -20.98
N GLN A 276 -25.92 -7.55 -19.71
CA GLN A 276 -26.66 -6.45 -19.08
C GLN A 276 -26.22 -5.06 -19.55
N LEU A 277 -24.95 -4.91 -19.91
CA LEU A 277 -24.37 -3.63 -20.36
C LEU A 277 -24.58 -3.40 -21.88
N ASP A 278 -24.55 -4.49 -22.69
CA ASP A 278 -24.67 -4.42 -24.15
C ASP A 278 -26.13 -4.50 -24.65
N GLU A 279 -27.08 -4.99 -23.84
CA GLU A 279 -28.49 -5.00 -24.21
C GLU A 279 -29.10 -3.61 -24.05
N PRO A 280 -29.59 -2.97 -25.14
CA PRO A 280 -30.39 -1.78 -25.03
C PRO A 280 -31.60 -2.07 -24.14
N THR A 281 -31.88 -1.19 -23.21
CA THR A 281 -33.06 -1.25 -22.33
C THR A 281 -34.31 -1.39 -23.19
N MET A 282 -34.84 -2.60 -23.34
CA MET A 282 -36.21 -2.75 -23.77
C MET A 282 -37.07 -2.12 -22.67
N ASP A 283 -37.66 -0.97 -23.02
CA ASP A 283 -38.61 -0.23 -22.20
C ASP A 283 -39.77 -1.18 -21.84
N LEU A 284 -39.74 -1.79 -20.67
CA LEU A 284 -40.85 -2.57 -20.12
C LEU A 284 -41.96 -1.61 -19.60
N ARG A 285 -42.01 -0.35 -20.05
CA ARG A 285 -43.05 0.62 -19.71
C ARG A 285 -44.30 0.53 -20.58
N ALA A 286 -44.39 -0.40 -21.48
CA ALA A 286 -45.57 -0.56 -22.35
C ALA A 286 -46.24 -1.91 -22.17
N SER A 287 -46.93 -2.13 -21.06
CA SER A 287 -48.13 -2.99 -21.00
C SER A 287 -48.81 -2.80 -19.67
N ASP A 288 -49.60 -1.72 -19.62
CA ASP A 288 -50.81 -1.68 -18.77
C ASP A 288 -51.94 -2.48 -19.42
#